data_1bf1415f737f5b54c0b1daa4b70e0c33
#
_entry.id   1bf1415f737f5b54c0b1daa4b70e0c33
#
_cell.length_a   1.000
_cell.length_b   1.000
_cell.length_c   1.000
_cell.angle_alpha   90.00
_cell.angle_beta   90.00
_cell.angle_gamma   90.00
#
_symmetry.space_group_name_H-M   'P 1'
#
loop_
_entity.id
_entity.type
_entity.pdbx_description
1 polymer ?
#
loop_
_entity_poly.entity_id
_entity_poly.type
_entity_poly.pdbx_seq_one_letter_code
_entity_poly.pdbx_strand_id
1 'polypeptide(L)'
;MSTFLSRFESVTRRHFLKRSAMVGGVGALALVPGVACSDDEEQLGGLPTAPAETSTTVASDGSTTDTGAATTQVTTPADPFPSGAQLEVNFTFTGSGRNPYIAVWVEDAAGGLVQTLALWFRRKESRYLSHLKRWYDAESTLLNNGGTDNLDAIASATRAAGSYQVVWDGTDVDGNVVPKGNYVLCIEAAREHGPYEVATGPITIGTDGFTTTLADNNELSAMVVTFVV
;
A
#
# COMPACT_ATOMS: atom_id res chain seq x y z
N MET A 1 6.83 -5.74 -13.05
CA MET A 1 5.56 -6.50 -13.10
C MET A 1 5.70 -7.95 -12.59
N SER A 2 6.75 -8.69 -12.96
CA SER A 2 6.99 -10.09 -12.54
C SER A 2 7.24 -10.24 -11.04
N THR A 3 7.89 -9.27 -10.41
CA THR A 3 8.33 -9.34 -9.01
C THR A 3 7.18 -9.26 -8.00
N PHE A 4 6.14 -8.47 -8.30
CA PHE A 4 4.97 -8.30 -7.43
C PHE A 4 4.09 -9.57 -7.41
N LEU A 5 3.81 -10.16 -8.56
CA LEU A 5 3.01 -11.39 -8.63
C LEU A 5 3.73 -12.58 -7.98
N SER A 6 5.06 -12.67 -8.12
CA SER A 6 5.85 -13.72 -7.45
C SER A 6 5.85 -13.55 -5.93
N ARG A 7 5.74 -12.31 -5.45
CA ARG A 7 5.66 -12.00 -4.01
C ARG A 7 4.32 -12.45 -3.42
N PHE A 8 3.20 -12.23 -4.14
CA PHE A 8 1.89 -12.75 -3.76
C PHE A 8 1.85 -14.29 -3.67
N GLU A 9 2.43 -14.98 -4.62
CA GLU A 9 2.54 -16.44 -4.58
C GLU A 9 3.42 -16.94 -3.41
N SER A 10 4.49 -16.21 -3.07
CA SER A 10 5.42 -16.61 -2.01
C SER A 10 4.84 -16.40 -0.61
N VAL A 11 4.02 -15.36 -0.40
CA VAL A 11 3.36 -15.07 0.88
C VAL A 11 2.31 -16.12 1.20
N THR A 12 1.51 -16.52 0.22
CA THR A 12 0.50 -17.59 0.39
C THR A 12 1.13 -18.94 0.79
N ARG A 13 2.35 -19.24 0.32
CA ARG A 13 3.07 -20.49 0.68
C ARG A 13 3.71 -20.43 2.07
N ARG A 14 4.18 -19.27 2.52
CA ARG A 14 4.88 -19.14 3.82
C ARG A 14 3.93 -19.25 5.02
N HIS A 15 2.71 -18.76 4.92
CA HIS A 15 1.73 -18.84 6.00
C HIS A 15 1.18 -20.27 6.22
N PHE A 16 1.09 -21.08 5.19
CA PHE A 16 0.67 -22.47 5.33
C PHE A 16 1.69 -23.31 6.12
N LEU A 17 2.99 -23.02 5.97
CA LEU A 17 4.07 -23.73 6.68
C LEU A 17 4.25 -23.29 8.14
N LYS A 18 3.85 -22.05 8.52
CA LYS A 18 3.99 -21.56 9.90
C LYS A 18 2.93 -22.09 10.87
N ARG A 19 1.79 -22.56 10.40
CA ARG A 19 0.74 -23.13 11.26
C ARG A 19 0.90 -24.64 11.56
N SER A 20 1.81 -25.32 10.87
CA SER A 20 2.07 -26.77 11.10
C SER A 20 3.26 -27.09 12.00
N ALA A 21 3.96 -26.08 12.57
CA ALA A 21 5.17 -26.28 13.36
C ALA A 21 4.94 -26.03 14.86
N MET A 22 3.88 -26.59 15.44
CA MET A 22 3.75 -26.76 16.88
C MET A 22 3.16 -28.15 17.21
N VAL A 23 3.94 -29.16 17.00
CA VAL A 23 3.90 -30.37 17.81
C VAL A 23 5.28 -31.03 17.74
N GLY A 24 5.85 -31.28 18.89
CA GLY A 24 7.17 -31.61 19.26
C GLY A 24 7.89 -32.76 18.56
N GLY A 25 9.21 -32.83 18.79
CA GLY A 25 10.03 -33.99 18.53
C GLY A 25 11.52 -33.65 18.47
N VAL A 26 12.21 -34.01 19.53
CA VAL A 26 13.65 -34.03 19.71
C VAL A 26 14.28 -35.04 18.74
N GLY A 27 15.43 -34.70 18.12
CA GLY A 27 16.25 -35.74 17.50
C GLY A 27 17.28 -35.29 16.46
N ALA A 28 18.54 -35.27 16.92
CA ALA A 28 19.79 -35.68 16.27
C ALA A 28 20.41 -34.88 15.10
N LEU A 29 21.64 -34.47 15.40
CA LEU A 29 22.73 -34.03 14.53
C LEU A 29 23.01 -35.01 13.36
N ALA A 30 23.31 -34.43 12.19
CA ALA A 30 24.28 -35.01 11.27
C ALA A 30 25.03 -33.91 10.52
N LEU A 31 26.32 -33.80 10.80
CA LEU A 31 27.33 -33.08 10.02
C LEU A 31 27.62 -33.84 8.72
N VAL A 32 27.77 -33.13 7.60
CA VAL A 32 28.58 -33.57 6.47
C VAL A 32 29.30 -32.35 5.88
N PRO A 33 30.60 -32.44 5.61
CA PRO A 33 31.44 -31.31 5.21
C PRO A 33 31.66 -31.19 3.70
N GLY A 34 31.89 -29.97 3.26
CA GLY A 34 32.88 -29.53 2.30
C GLY A 34 32.80 -29.97 0.84
N VAL A 35 32.73 -29.00 -0.06
CA VAL A 35 33.55 -28.93 -1.26
C VAL A 35 33.87 -27.48 -1.55
N ALA A 36 35.14 -27.19 -1.70
CA ALA A 36 35.78 -25.92 -2.02
C ALA A 36 36.07 -25.81 -3.54
N CYS A 37 36.49 -24.58 -3.92
CA CYS A 37 37.20 -24.16 -5.16
C CYS A 37 36.31 -23.99 -6.39
N SER A 38 36.44 -22.92 -7.16
CA SER A 38 37.65 -22.33 -7.71
C SER A 38 37.46 -20.87 -8.09
N ASP A 39 38.57 -20.15 -7.99
CA ASP A 39 38.90 -18.84 -8.56
C ASP A 39 38.82 -18.82 -10.08
N ASP A 40 38.41 -17.70 -10.65
CA ASP A 40 38.94 -17.19 -11.90
C ASP A 40 38.97 -15.65 -11.85
N GLU A 41 40.19 -15.15 -11.69
CA GLU A 41 40.58 -13.77 -11.97
C GLU A 41 40.76 -13.61 -13.49
N GLU A 42 40.13 -12.55 -14.04
CA GLU A 42 40.69 -11.93 -15.23
C GLU A 42 40.68 -10.40 -15.14
N GLN A 43 41.87 -9.90 -15.14
CA GLN A 43 42.37 -8.55 -15.04
C GLN A 43 42.48 -7.92 -16.45
N LEU A 44 42.49 -6.58 -16.50
CA LEU A 44 42.91 -5.63 -17.53
C LEU A 44 41.75 -4.81 -18.10
N GLY A 45 41.78 -3.49 -18.10
CA GLY A 45 42.81 -2.51 -17.99
C GLY A 45 42.23 -1.17 -18.46
N GLY A 46 42.81 -0.09 -18.00
CA GLY A 46 42.84 1.18 -18.75
C GLY A 46 42.02 2.35 -18.20
N LEU A 47 42.68 3.15 -17.36
CA LEU A 47 42.37 4.57 -17.19
C LEU A 47 42.76 5.36 -18.46
N PRO A 48 42.11 6.52 -18.66
CA PRO A 48 42.92 7.71 -18.85
C PRO A 48 42.57 8.89 -17.91
N THR A 49 43.61 9.39 -17.42
CA THR A 49 44.01 10.62 -16.77
C THR A 49 43.24 11.89 -17.18
N ALA A 50 42.99 12.72 -16.15
CA ALA A 50 42.49 14.07 -16.21
C ALA A 50 43.43 15.05 -16.95
N PRO A 51 42.96 16.28 -17.21
CA PRO A 51 43.82 17.43 -16.92
C PRO A 51 43.19 18.40 -15.91
N ALA A 52 44.08 18.91 -15.09
CA ALA A 52 43.90 20.01 -14.18
C ALA A 52 43.92 21.34 -14.93
N GLU A 53 43.06 22.28 -14.53
CA GLU A 53 43.24 23.71 -14.77
C GLU A 53 42.70 24.43 -13.51
N THR A 54 43.51 24.96 -12.69
CA THR A 54 44.09 26.29 -12.49
C THR A 54 43.15 27.25 -11.75
N SER A 55 43.63 27.55 -10.56
CA SER A 55 43.17 28.56 -9.60
C SER A 55 42.99 29.96 -10.18
N THR A 56 41.99 30.69 -9.72
CA THR A 56 42.06 32.13 -9.58
C THR A 56 41.42 32.57 -8.28
N THR A 57 42.24 33.00 -7.39
CA THR A 57 41.96 33.68 -6.10
C THR A 57 41.49 35.10 -6.38
N VAL A 58 40.32 35.46 -5.88
CA VAL A 58 40.01 36.89 -5.62
C VAL A 58 39.43 36.96 -4.21
N ALA A 59 40.19 37.56 -3.31
CA ALA A 59 39.73 37.96 -2.00
C ALA A 59 38.86 39.22 -2.12
N SER A 60 37.72 39.22 -1.47
CA SER A 60 37.09 40.47 -1.02
C SER A 60 36.34 40.21 0.28
N ASP A 61 36.78 40.97 1.24
CA ASP A 61 36.32 41.18 2.59
C ASP A 61 34.85 41.60 2.62
N GLY A 62 34.10 41.09 3.58
CA GLY A 62 32.70 41.50 3.81
C GLY A 62 32.08 40.69 4.95
N SER A 63 32.53 40.97 6.17
CA SER A 63 31.88 40.51 7.40
C SER A 63 30.46 41.05 7.49
N THR A 64 29.46 40.14 7.37
CA THR A 64 28.15 40.33 8.00
C THR A 64 27.75 39.02 8.65
N THR A 65 27.85 38.99 9.97
CA THR A 65 27.26 38.01 10.85
C THR A 65 25.75 38.12 10.73
N ASP A 66 25.17 37.34 9.83
CA ASP A 66 23.75 37.02 9.86
C ASP A 66 23.54 35.74 10.68
N THR A 67 23.19 35.99 11.95
CA THR A 67 22.74 34.96 12.86
C THR A 67 21.34 34.54 12.39
N GLY A 68 21.29 33.73 11.37
CA GLY A 68 20.08 33.04 10.95
C GLY A 68 19.60 32.15 12.09
N ALA A 69 18.67 32.67 12.88
CA ALA A 69 17.90 31.88 13.80
C ALA A 69 17.22 30.76 13.01
N ALA A 70 17.73 29.53 13.15
CA ALA A 70 17.05 28.36 12.70
C ALA A 70 15.71 28.31 13.44
N THR A 71 14.65 28.77 12.75
CA THR A 71 13.29 28.58 13.22
C THR A 71 13.03 27.07 13.17
N THR A 72 13.25 26.41 14.31
CA THR A 72 12.77 25.05 14.51
C THR A 72 11.25 25.14 14.41
N GLN A 73 10.71 24.76 13.26
CA GLN A 73 9.27 24.57 13.13
C GLN A 73 8.90 23.44 14.10
N VAL A 74 8.28 23.79 15.20
CA VAL A 74 7.61 22.85 16.09
C VAL A 74 6.40 22.35 15.28
N THR A 75 6.57 21.23 14.61
CA THR A 75 5.47 20.52 13.99
C THR A 75 4.59 20.01 15.13
N THR A 76 3.51 20.70 15.41
CA THR A 76 2.47 20.21 16.34
C THR A 76 2.02 18.87 15.81
N PRO A 77 2.03 17.78 16.61
CA PRO A 77 1.49 16.50 16.16
C PRO A 77 0.06 16.71 15.67
N ALA A 78 -0.25 16.20 14.50
CA ALA A 78 -1.61 16.27 13.98
C ALA A 78 -2.53 15.50 14.93
N ASP A 79 -3.75 16.03 15.19
CA ASP A 79 -4.74 15.36 16.02
C ASP A 79 -5.03 13.95 15.46
N PRO A 80 -5.08 12.91 16.30
CA PRO A 80 -5.34 11.56 15.85
C PRO A 80 -6.82 11.38 15.41
N PHE A 81 -7.06 10.35 14.61
CA PHE A 81 -8.41 9.86 14.32
C PHE A 81 -9.20 9.69 15.63
N PRO A 82 -10.47 10.12 15.72
CA PRO A 82 -11.23 10.09 16.97
C PRO A 82 -11.41 8.66 17.48
N SER A 83 -11.14 8.47 18.75
CA SER A 83 -11.28 7.15 19.40
C SER A 83 -12.71 6.65 19.37
N GLY A 84 -12.92 5.44 18.88
CA GLY A 84 -14.23 4.82 18.72
C GLY A 84 -15.02 5.26 17.49
N ALA A 85 -14.51 6.25 16.74
CA ALA A 85 -15.10 6.64 15.47
C ALA A 85 -14.87 5.59 14.39
N GLN A 86 -15.74 5.58 13.39
CA GLN A 86 -15.65 4.66 12.24
C GLN A 86 -16.12 5.33 10.96
N LEU A 87 -15.48 4.99 9.85
CA LEU A 87 -15.97 5.31 8.52
C LEU A 87 -16.65 4.09 7.93
N GLU A 88 -17.98 4.16 7.79
CA GLU A 88 -18.79 3.13 7.16
C GLU A 88 -18.92 3.40 5.66
N VAL A 89 -18.57 2.45 4.84
CA VAL A 89 -18.66 2.50 3.38
C VAL A 89 -19.67 1.48 2.92
N ASN A 90 -20.83 1.94 2.47
CA ASN A 90 -21.89 1.10 1.90
C ASN A 90 -21.88 1.25 0.39
N PHE A 91 -21.96 0.16 -0.35
CA PHE A 91 -22.03 0.17 -1.81
C PHE A 91 -22.79 -1.04 -2.33
N THR A 92 -23.35 -0.92 -3.54
CA THR A 92 -24.00 -2.02 -4.24
C THR A 92 -23.18 -2.35 -5.50
N PHE A 93 -22.81 -3.62 -5.65
CA PHE A 93 -22.27 -4.15 -6.88
C PHE A 93 -23.37 -4.85 -7.68
N THR A 94 -23.61 -4.43 -8.91
CA THR A 94 -24.71 -4.91 -9.76
C THR A 94 -24.25 -5.80 -10.92
N GLY A 95 -22.95 -6.00 -11.09
CA GLY A 95 -22.40 -6.77 -12.19
C GLY A 95 -22.91 -8.22 -12.21
N SER A 96 -23.15 -8.76 -13.41
CA SER A 96 -23.60 -10.12 -13.63
C SER A 96 -22.56 -10.95 -14.37
N GLY A 97 -22.62 -12.27 -14.25
CA GLY A 97 -21.74 -13.20 -14.93
C GLY A 97 -20.56 -13.62 -14.07
N ARG A 98 -19.31 -13.35 -14.52
CA ARG A 98 -18.12 -13.70 -13.73
C ARG A 98 -17.99 -12.83 -12.49
N ASN A 99 -17.61 -13.46 -11.38
CA ASN A 99 -17.44 -12.74 -10.12
C ASN A 99 -16.34 -11.66 -10.25
N PRO A 100 -16.56 -10.47 -9.66
CA PRO A 100 -15.63 -9.35 -9.76
C PRO A 100 -14.38 -9.53 -8.90
N TYR A 101 -13.35 -8.80 -9.26
CA TYR A 101 -12.31 -8.34 -8.35
C TYR A 101 -12.76 -6.99 -7.84
N ILE A 102 -12.78 -6.80 -6.53
CA ILE A 102 -13.13 -5.52 -5.92
C ILE A 102 -12.08 -5.16 -4.89
N ALA A 103 -11.62 -3.90 -4.93
CA ALA A 103 -10.81 -3.28 -3.90
C ALA A 103 -11.54 -2.05 -3.35
N VAL A 104 -11.49 -1.89 -2.03
CA VAL A 104 -11.92 -0.69 -1.31
C VAL A 104 -10.74 -0.24 -0.47
N TRP A 105 -10.29 1.01 -0.62
CA TRP A 105 -9.12 1.52 0.11
C TRP A 105 -9.20 3.01 0.34
N VAL A 106 -8.36 3.50 1.24
CA VAL A 106 -8.18 4.91 1.56
C VAL A 106 -6.80 5.35 1.11
N GLU A 107 -6.73 6.50 0.47
CA GLU A 107 -5.50 7.22 0.13
C GLU A 107 -5.40 8.50 0.97
N ASP A 108 -4.18 8.94 1.22
CA ASP A 108 -3.92 10.26 1.78
C ASP A 108 -4.11 11.37 0.72
N ALA A 109 -3.98 12.63 1.13
CA ALA A 109 -4.12 13.77 0.23
C ALA A 109 -3.05 13.84 -0.88
N ALA A 110 -1.93 13.13 -0.72
CA ALA A 110 -0.86 13.03 -1.72
C ALA A 110 -1.07 11.85 -2.68
N GLY A 111 -2.10 11.00 -2.46
CA GLY A 111 -2.39 9.81 -3.26
C GLY A 111 -1.63 8.57 -2.80
N GLY A 112 -1.02 8.60 -1.61
CA GLY A 112 -0.41 7.43 -0.98
C GLY A 112 -1.47 6.50 -0.40
N LEU A 113 -1.32 5.18 -0.60
CA LEU A 113 -2.21 4.20 0.00
C LEU A 113 -2.02 4.19 1.52
N VAL A 114 -3.10 4.45 2.25
CA VAL A 114 -3.15 4.44 3.73
C VAL A 114 -3.55 3.07 4.24
N GLN A 115 -4.68 2.54 3.75
CA GLN A 115 -5.20 1.24 4.16
C GLN A 115 -6.11 0.64 3.08
N THR A 116 -5.91 -0.63 2.77
CA THR A 116 -6.86 -1.43 2.00
C THR A 116 -7.90 -2.01 2.96
N LEU A 117 -9.16 -1.63 2.78
CA LEU A 117 -10.27 -2.02 3.66
C LEU A 117 -10.90 -3.36 3.24
N ALA A 118 -10.94 -3.63 1.94
CA ALA A 118 -11.42 -4.88 1.39
C ALA A 118 -10.73 -5.19 0.06
N LEU A 119 -10.38 -6.47 -0.13
CA LEU A 119 -9.89 -6.98 -1.39
C LEU A 119 -10.56 -8.32 -1.68
N TRP A 120 -11.39 -8.37 -2.74
CA TRP A 120 -12.10 -9.59 -3.15
C TRP A 120 -11.52 -10.14 -4.44
N PHE A 121 -10.99 -11.34 -4.38
CA PHE A 121 -10.46 -12.00 -5.56
C PHE A 121 -10.47 -13.54 -5.42
N ARG A 122 -10.27 -14.24 -6.52
CA ARG A 122 -10.08 -15.68 -6.50
C ARG A 122 -8.63 -15.99 -6.19
N ARG A 123 -8.35 -16.61 -5.04
CA ARG A 123 -6.97 -16.95 -4.61
C ARG A 123 -6.15 -17.71 -5.65
N LYS A 124 -6.78 -18.57 -6.45
CA LYS A 124 -6.12 -19.30 -7.53
C LYS A 124 -5.80 -18.45 -8.76
N GLU A 125 -6.31 -17.24 -8.81
CA GLU A 125 -6.26 -16.32 -9.95
C GLU A 125 -5.64 -14.97 -9.56
N SER A 126 -4.72 -14.95 -8.61
CA SER A 126 -4.02 -13.74 -8.15
C SER A 126 -3.32 -12.97 -9.27
N ARG A 127 -2.97 -13.67 -10.39
CA ARG A 127 -2.42 -13.04 -11.59
C ARG A 127 -3.29 -11.95 -12.21
N TYR A 128 -4.59 -11.96 -11.92
CA TYR A 128 -5.54 -10.96 -12.43
C TYR A 128 -5.77 -9.78 -11.49
N LEU A 129 -5.09 -9.71 -10.36
CA LEU A 129 -5.16 -8.54 -9.46
C LEU A 129 -4.73 -7.25 -10.15
N SER A 130 -3.85 -7.33 -11.16
CA SER A 130 -3.48 -6.19 -12.00
C SER A 130 -4.63 -5.62 -12.85
N HIS A 131 -5.80 -6.27 -12.89
CA HIS A 131 -7.01 -5.71 -13.49
C HIS A 131 -7.62 -4.61 -12.61
N LEU A 132 -7.40 -4.64 -11.28
CA LEU A 132 -7.63 -3.53 -10.37
C LEU A 132 -6.46 -2.54 -10.51
N LYS A 133 -6.48 -1.74 -11.57
CA LYS A 133 -5.31 -0.98 -12.05
C LYS A 133 -4.85 0.06 -11.04
N ARG A 134 -5.79 0.88 -10.53
CA ARG A 134 -5.47 1.96 -9.60
C ARG A 134 -5.04 1.41 -8.25
N TRP A 135 -5.78 0.47 -7.69
CA TRP A 135 -5.42 -0.18 -6.45
C TRP A 135 -4.07 -0.90 -6.57
N TYR A 136 -3.85 -1.63 -7.66
CA TYR A 136 -2.62 -2.38 -7.89
C TYR A 136 -1.39 -1.48 -7.98
N ASP A 137 -1.52 -0.32 -8.62
CA ASP A 137 -0.46 0.68 -8.72
C ASP A 137 -0.17 1.32 -7.35
N ALA A 138 -1.20 1.66 -6.59
CA ALA A 138 -1.07 2.21 -5.23
C ALA A 138 -0.41 1.20 -4.27
N GLU A 139 -0.87 -0.04 -4.26
CA GLU A 139 -0.29 -1.13 -3.45
C GLU A 139 1.16 -1.44 -3.86
N SER A 140 1.44 -1.49 -5.17
CA SER A 140 2.79 -1.70 -5.67
C SER A 140 3.74 -0.58 -5.25
N THR A 141 3.26 0.66 -5.26
CA THR A 141 4.02 1.83 -4.82
C THR A 141 4.32 1.76 -3.33
N LEU A 142 3.33 1.44 -2.50
CA LEU A 142 3.50 1.23 -1.07
C LEU A 142 4.60 0.19 -0.80
N LEU A 143 4.50 -0.98 -1.40
CA LEU A 143 5.44 -2.09 -1.18
C LEU A 143 6.85 -1.79 -1.70
N ASN A 144 6.99 -1.09 -2.83
CA ASN A 144 8.28 -0.68 -3.36
C ASN A 144 8.97 0.34 -2.46
N ASN A 145 8.22 1.15 -1.74
CA ASN A 145 8.71 2.11 -0.75
C ASN A 145 8.96 1.48 0.64
N GLY A 146 8.84 0.16 0.76
CA GLY A 146 9.10 -0.56 2.00
C GLY A 146 7.92 -0.64 2.96
N GLY A 147 6.71 -0.31 2.51
CA GLY A 147 5.48 -0.46 3.30
C GLY A 147 5.12 -1.92 3.59
N THR A 148 4.25 -2.11 4.55
CA THR A 148 3.85 -3.43 5.04
C THR A 148 2.82 -4.09 4.11
N ASP A 149 3.06 -5.36 3.77
CA ASP A 149 2.10 -6.22 3.07
C ASP A 149 1.15 -6.87 4.09
N ASN A 150 -0.07 -6.34 4.21
CA ASN A 150 -1.11 -6.86 5.10
C ASN A 150 -2.26 -7.56 4.34
N LEU A 151 -2.11 -7.79 3.05
CA LEU A 151 -3.19 -8.27 2.17
C LEU A 151 -3.74 -9.64 2.57
N ASP A 152 -2.92 -10.51 3.13
CA ASP A 152 -3.40 -11.83 3.60
C ASP A 152 -4.45 -11.72 4.73
N ALA A 153 -4.43 -10.65 5.50
CA ALA A 153 -5.41 -10.38 6.55
C ALA A 153 -6.73 -9.83 6.00
N ILE A 154 -6.68 -9.10 4.89
CA ILE A 154 -7.79 -8.35 4.30
C ILE A 154 -8.45 -9.13 3.15
N ALA A 155 -7.66 -9.91 2.42
CA ALA A 155 -8.11 -10.60 1.22
C ALA A 155 -9.18 -11.65 1.52
N SER A 156 -10.26 -11.59 0.77
CA SER A 156 -11.37 -12.54 0.87
C SER A 156 -11.81 -13.06 -0.50
N ALA A 157 -12.65 -14.10 -0.49
CA ALA A 157 -13.22 -14.63 -1.71
C ALA A 157 -14.12 -13.59 -2.38
N THR A 158 -14.08 -13.59 -3.72
CA THR A 158 -15.00 -12.77 -4.52
C THR A 158 -16.47 -13.07 -4.18
N ARG A 159 -17.32 -12.05 -4.27
CA ARG A 159 -18.73 -12.08 -3.90
C ARG A 159 -19.61 -11.85 -5.13
N ALA A 160 -20.88 -12.25 -5.04
CA ALA A 160 -21.89 -12.03 -6.08
C ALA A 160 -22.34 -10.55 -6.12
N ALA A 161 -23.23 -10.21 -7.06
CA ALA A 161 -23.96 -8.95 -7.01
C ALA A 161 -24.77 -8.82 -5.71
N GLY A 162 -24.81 -7.62 -5.15
CA GLY A 162 -25.44 -7.35 -3.86
C GLY A 162 -24.94 -6.07 -3.21
N SER A 163 -25.51 -5.76 -2.05
CA SER A 163 -25.10 -4.60 -1.24
C SER A 163 -24.15 -5.04 -0.15
N TYR A 164 -23.14 -4.23 0.10
CA TYR A 164 -22.02 -4.55 0.98
C TYR A 164 -21.66 -3.35 1.85
N GLN A 165 -21.13 -3.64 3.02
CA GLN A 165 -20.57 -2.66 3.94
C GLN A 165 -19.11 -3.02 4.23
N VAL A 166 -18.27 -2.00 4.27
CA VAL A 166 -16.88 -2.06 4.73
C VAL A 166 -16.69 -0.94 5.75
N VAL A 167 -15.90 -1.19 6.78
CA VAL A 167 -15.67 -0.24 7.87
C VAL A 167 -14.16 0.04 7.98
N TRP A 168 -13.80 1.30 8.18
CA TRP A 168 -12.45 1.73 8.52
C TRP A 168 -12.44 2.34 9.92
N ASP A 169 -11.52 1.88 10.75
CA ASP A 169 -11.33 2.31 12.13
C ASP A 169 -10.26 3.40 12.29
N GLY A 170 -9.75 3.94 11.18
CA GLY A 170 -8.73 4.97 11.18
C GLY A 170 -7.31 4.46 11.41
N THR A 171 -7.04 3.18 11.13
CA THR A 171 -5.68 2.64 11.14
C THR A 171 -5.07 2.56 9.74
N ASP A 172 -3.74 2.70 9.65
CA ASP A 172 -2.97 2.47 8.44
C ASP A 172 -2.58 0.99 8.26
N VAL A 173 -1.80 0.69 7.22
CA VAL A 173 -1.32 -0.67 6.92
C VAL A 173 -0.43 -1.27 8.01
N ASP A 174 0.18 -0.44 8.85
CA ASP A 174 1.04 -0.84 9.97
C ASP A 174 0.27 -0.94 11.29
N GLY A 175 -1.03 -0.59 11.28
CA GLY A 175 -1.90 -0.58 12.45
C GLY A 175 -1.76 0.68 13.31
N ASN A 176 -1.12 1.74 12.83
CA ASN A 176 -1.04 3.01 13.53
C ASN A 176 -2.30 3.83 13.28
N VAL A 177 -2.74 4.57 14.31
CA VAL A 177 -3.86 5.50 14.18
C VAL A 177 -3.43 6.68 13.32
N VAL A 178 -4.18 6.93 12.24
CA VAL A 178 -3.90 8.04 11.34
C VAL A 178 -4.36 9.38 11.94
N PRO A 179 -3.80 10.52 11.49
CA PRO A 179 -4.25 11.83 11.92
C PRO A 179 -5.63 12.19 11.35
N LYS A 180 -6.32 13.15 11.97
CA LYS A 180 -7.42 13.87 11.33
C LYS A 180 -6.89 14.59 10.09
N GLY A 181 -7.73 14.69 9.05
CA GLY A 181 -7.31 15.33 7.81
C GLY A 181 -8.14 14.92 6.60
N ASN A 182 -7.60 15.24 5.44
CA ASN A 182 -8.24 14.94 4.17
C ASN A 182 -7.68 13.63 3.60
N TYR A 183 -8.59 12.79 3.17
CA TYR A 183 -8.32 11.49 2.57
C TYR A 183 -9.16 11.33 1.30
N VAL A 184 -8.87 10.32 0.53
CA VAL A 184 -9.67 9.91 -0.63
C VAL A 184 -10.11 8.47 -0.44
N LEU A 185 -11.42 8.24 -0.42
CA LEU A 185 -11.97 6.91 -0.49
C LEU A 185 -12.02 6.45 -1.94
N CYS A 186 -11.58 5.23 -2.18
CA CYS A 186 -11.57 4.62 -3.50
C CYS A 186 -12.28 3.25 -3.47
N ILE A 187 -13.10 2.99 -4.48
CA ILE A 187 -13.74 1.71 -4.73
C ILE A 187 -13.48 1.33 -6.18
N GLU A 188 -12.90 0.17 -6.43
CA GLU A 188 -12.58 -0.30 -7.77
C GLU A 188 -13.15 -1.68 -7.98
N ALA A 189 -13.78 -1.88 -9.14
CA ALA A 189 -14.30 -3.16 -9.57
C ALA A 189 -13.77 -3.50 -10.97
N ALA A 190 -13.32 -4.75 -11.15
CA ALA A 190 -12.88 -5.26 -12.43
C ALA A 190 -13.34 -6.69 -12.61
N ARG A 191 -13.65 -7.07 -13.84
CA ARG A 191 -14.00 -8.45 -14.20
C ARG A 191 -13.22 -8.91 -15.41
N GLU A 192 -12.90 -10.19 -15.44
CA GLU A 192 -12.34 -10.81 -16.64
C GLU A 192 -13.35 -10.71 -17.80
N HIS A 193 -12.96 -10.05 -18.89
CA HIS A 193 -13.81 -9.72 -20.04
C HIS A 193 -15.06 -8.88 -19.70
N GLY A 194 -15.03 -8.14 -18.57
CA GLY A 194 -16.08 -7.25 -18.14
C GLY A 194 -15.63 -5.79 -18.07
N PRO A 195 -16.51 -4.89 -17.62
CA PRO A 195 -16.15 -3.51 -17.40
C PRO A 195 -15.11 -3.35 -16.28
N TYR A 196 -14.45 -2.21 -16.31
CA TYR A 196 -13.54 -1.70 -15.31
C TYR A 196 -14.14 -0.41 -14.77
N GLU A 197 -14.37 -0.36 -13.46
CA GLU A 197 -15.06 0.75 -12.81
C GLU A 197 -14.24 1.25 -11.62
N VAL A 198 -14.16 2.55 -11.49
CA VAL A 198 -13.53 3.23 -10.34
C VAL A 198 -14.44 4.33 -9.84
N ALA A 199 -14.74 4.35 -8.56
CA ALA A 199 -15.39 5.44 -7.88
C ALA A 199 -14.44 6.00 -6.82
N THR A 200 -14.32 7.32 -6.75
CA THR A 200 -13.49 8.01 -5.76
C THR A 200 -14.20 9.21 -5.21
N GLY A 201 -13.96 9.53 -3.95
CA GLY A 201 -14.47 10.73 -3.34
C GLY A 201 -13.62 11.22 -2.17
N PRO A 202 -13.52 12.55 -2.02
CA PRO A 202 -12.84 13.13 -0.87
C PRO A 202 -13.63 12.88 0.40
N ILE A 203 -12.91 12.59 1.48
CA ILE A 203 -13.44 12.47 2.84
C ILE A 203 -12.58 13.31 3.79
N THR A 204 -13.21 13.99 4.73
CA THR A 204 -12.49 14.78 5.73
C THR A 204 -12.78 14.20 7.11
N ILE A 205 -11.77 13.63 7.73
CA ILE A 205 -11.84 13.10 9.09
C ILE A 205 -11.62 14.24 10.06
N GLY A 206 -12.64 14.58 10.81
CA GLY A 206 -12.68 15.67 11.78
C GLY A 206 -13.20 15.24 13.13
N THR A 207 -13.85 16.17 13.84
CA THR A 207 -14.53 15.92 15.12
C THR A 207 -16.02 15.62 14.94
N ASP A 208 -16.57 15.99 13.78
CA ASP A 208 -17.99 15.89 13.50
C ASP A 208 -18.25 14.76 12.50
N GLY A 209 -19.33 14.02 12.73
CA GLY A 209 -19.81 13.00 11.81
C GLY A 209 -20.35 13.62 10.52
N PHE A 210 -20.30 12.86 9.42
CA PHE A 210 -20.86 13.26 8.14
C PHE A 210 -21.44 12.06 7.38
N THR A 211 -22.28 12.37 6.40
CA THR A 211 -22.68 11.39 5.37
C THR A 211 -22.54 12.04 4.00
N THR A 212 -21.92 11.33 3.08
CA THR A 212 -21.76 11.75 1.69
C THR A 212 -21.99 10.57 0.75
N THR A 213 -22.13 10.84 -0.54
CA THR A 213 -22.29 9.82 -1.59
C THR A 213 -21.24 9.95 -2.66
N LEU A 214 -20.78 8.83 -3.21
CA LEU A 214 -20.01 8.82 -4.44
C LEU A 214 -20.94 8.70 -5.64
N ALA A 215 -20.48 9.16 -6.80
CA ALA A 215 -21.25 9.05 -8.03
C ALA A 215 -21.35 7.60 -8.50
N ASP A 216 -22.55 7.15 -8.81
CA ASP A 216 -22.81 5.84 -9.37
C ASP A 216 -22.11 5.69 -10.75
N ASN A 217 -21.71 4.46 -11.05
CA ASN A 217 -21.25 4.06 -12.37
C ASN A 217 -21.99 2.78 -12.82
N ASN A 218 -21.54 2.08 -13.89
CA ASN A 218 -22.31 0.98 -14.46
C ASN A 218 -22.54 -0.19 -13.49
N GLU A 219 -21.54 -0.53 -12.66
CA GLU A 219 -21.62 -1.71 -11.78
C GLU A 219 -21.51 -1.39 -10.29
N LEU A 220 -21.06 -0.18 -9.93
CA LEU A 220 -21.01 0.30 -8.55
C LEU A 220 -22.05 1.41 -8.36
N SER A 221 -22.97 1.22 -7.44
CA SER A 221 -24.07 2.15 -7.17
C SER A 221 -24.41 2.23 -5.69
N ALA A 222 -25.27 3.19 -5.34
CA ALA A 222 -25.72 3.44 -3.98
C ALA A 222 -24.54 3.52 -2.98
N MET A 223 -23.48 4.20 -3.41
CA MET A 223 -22.25 4.35 -2.62
C MET A 223 -22.44 5.46 -1.60
N VAL A 224 -22.67 5.07 -0.34
CA VAL A 224 -22.89 5.97 0.79
C VAL A 224 -21.75 5.81 1.79
N VAL A 225 -21.14 6.92 2.16
CA VAL A 225 -20.03 6.98 3.11
C VAL A 225 -20.50 7.76 4.34
N THR A 226 -20.44 7.14 5.51
CA THR A 226 -20.83 7.74 6.77
C THR A 226 -19.69 7.71 7.75
N PHE A 227 -19.30 8.85 8.27
CA PHE A 227 -18.37 8.96 9.38
C PHE A 227 -19.15 9.11 10.67
N VAL A 228 -18.99 8.14 11.57
CA VAL A 228 -19.65 8.05 12.87
C VAL A 228 -18.62 8.33 13.95
N VAL A 229 -18.90 9.27 14.85
CA VAL A 229 -18.04 9.66 15.99
C VAL A 229 -18.73 9.33 17.30
#